data_5dd916048a37332c725f62a5799cde4b
#
_entry.id   5dd916048a37332c725f62a5799cde4b
#
_cell.length_a   1.000
_cell.length_b   1.000
_cell.length_c   1.000
_cell.angle_alpha   90.00
_cell.angle_beta   90.00
_cell.angle_gamma   90.00
#
_symmetry.space_group_name_H-M   'P 1'
#
loop_
_entity.id
_entity.type
_entity.pdbx_description
1 polymer ?
#
loop_
_entity_poly.entity_id
_entity_poly.type
_entity_poly.pdbx_seq_one_letter_code
_entity_poly.pdbx_strand_id
1 'polypeptide(L)'
;MDSEHELKDCNVQAEILFVGSIAKDLDLIVNYSTFMRSKYDFSDPATKFFYDNLETYFLTFSQTLDETKMNVFMSQNEERLKLYKQYKGWKTLQRFMTLADENDVKNYFDTVKKYSLVREYGRNGFPVEKILSHRNFDKMSPNDIYRIIRTKADKINTVINAGEEAVELTDKNSSQIDKYLEKPNFGLPFPWYMYNEFFLGLRETKVLFEGFLSNEGKTRKLVLLAAYVALVQNENFFLMSNEMDEEDLRSCLITTVINNKEFQELHGVHITKPEKEIVLGVYHDKNGDIIRRKIDDNGVYLESNEDYIKRIKDTSEEYWNVKKVTDWIDSSDRKGKVMFKDVGDDYSPERIEFELRKAKMVQNIKYYGYDTLKGYNTDDWSQIKQFATKLKELTKELRMSGYAVFQLSDDTVFTDIFCLSSNNIANAKQIKHVVDILNIGKKLNKEEYHKYQVVLECDSWGEPVTEDLDLSKQYFCIKPDKNRAGSKDKIMLFEIDLNLNIWKNIGYIIKKPKNSD
;
A
#
# COMPACT_ATOMS: atom_id res chain seq x y z
N MET A 1 -6.25 -52.00 -24.60
CA MET A 1 -5.98 -50.81 -25.42
C MET A 1 -6.31 -49.61 -24.58
N ASP A 2 -5.42 -49.25 -23.69
CA ASP A 2 -5.56 -48.07 -22.83
C ASP A 2 -5.06 -46.88 -23.64
N SER A 3 -6.01 -46.00 -24.02
CA SER A 3 -5.66 -44.70 -24.57
C SER A 3 -4.97 -43.89 -23.48
N GLU A 4 -3.66 -43.76 -23.56
CA GLU A 4 -2.92 -42.74 -22.84
C GLU A 4 -3.56 -41.38 -23.14
N HIS A 5 -4.36 -40.87 -22.26
CA HIS A 5 -4.78 -39.49 -22.27
C HIS A 5 -3.52 -38.67 -21.96
N GLU A 6 -2.87 -38.18 -23.01
CA GLU A 6 -1.84 -37.15 -22.88
C GLU A 6 -2.40 -35.98 -22.07
N LEU A 7 -1.92 -35.84 -20.84
CA LEU A 7 -2.33 -34.76 -19.94
C LEU A 7 -1.86 -33.43 -20.53
N LYS A 8 -2.76 -32.67 -21.12
CA LYS A 8 -2.44 -31.40 -21.76
C LYS A 8 -2.30 -30.31 -20.73
N ASP A 9 -1.18 -29.62 -20.75
CA ASP A 9 -0.86 -28.43 -19.93
C ASP A 9 -1.42 -27.12 -20.52
N CYS A 10 -2.41 -27.22 -21.41
CA CYS A 10 -3.05 -26.09 -22.08
C CYS A 10 -4.56 -26.29 -22.24
N ASN A 11 -5.28 -25.18 -22.29
CA ASN A 11 -6.72 -25.15 -22.59
C ASN A 11 -6.98 -24.09 -23.68
N VAL A 12 -6.70 -24.46 -24.94
CA VAL A 12 -6.91 -23.59 -26.11
C VAL A 12 -8.36 -23.15 -26.25
N GLN A 13 -9.32 -23.97 -25.80
CA GLN A 13 -10.73 -23.58 -25.81
C GLN A 13 -10.98 -22.36 -24.89
N ALA A 14 -10.44 -22.36 -23.68
CA ALA A 14 -10.57 -21.22 -22.77
C ALA A 14 -9.88 -19.97 -23.33
N GLU A 15 -8.72 -20.15 -24.00
CA GLU A 15 -8.03 -19.03 -24.66
C GLU A 15 -8.91 -18.42 -25.77
N ILE A 16 -9.53 -19.26 -26.62
CA ILE A 16 -10.46 -18.84 -27.68
C ILE A 16 -11.66 -18.08 -27.10
N LEU A 17 -12.27 -18.61 -26.04
CA LEU A 17 -13.44 -18.01 -25.40
C LEU A 17 -13.07 -16.67 -24.74
N PHE A 18 -11.92 -16.58 -24.09
CA PHE A 18 -11.42 -15.34 -23.50
C PHE A 18 -11.17 -14.27 -24.57
N VAL A 19 -10.40 -14.60 -25.62
CA VAL A 19 -10.12 -13.64 -26.72
C VAL A 19 -11.40 -13.25 -27.45
N GLY A 20 -12.34 -14.18 -27.62
CA GLY A 20 -13.64 -13.92 -28.22
C GLY A 20 -14.50 -12.95 -27.41
N SER A 21 -14.46 -13.08 -26.08
CA SER A 21 -15.16 -12.14 -25.17
C SER A 21 -14.55 -10.74 -25.24
N ILE A 22 -13.23 -10.63 -25.21
CA ILE A 22 -12.51 -9.35 -25.39
C ILE A 22 -12.87 -8.72 -26.75
N ALA A 23 -12.97 -9.52 -27.82
CA ALA A 23 -13.32 -9.00 -29.15
C ALA A 23 -14.77 -8.52 -29.26
N LYS A 24 -15.69 -9.09 -28.49
CA LYS A 24 -17.09 -8.63 -28.39
C LYS A 24 -17.21 -7.32 -27.65
N ASP A 25 -16.50 -7.20 -26.53
CA ASP A 25 -16.48 -6.04 -25.66
C ASP A 25 -15.02 -5.65 -25.36
N LEU A 26 -14.53 -4.64 -26.08
CA LEU A 26 -13.16 -4.17 -25.92
C LEU A 26 -12.89 -3.49 -24.58
N ASP A 27 -13.92 -3.00 -23.88
CA ASP A 27 -13.76 -2.36 -22.56
C ASP A 27 -13.25 -3.38 -21.51
N LEU A 28 -13.45 -4.66 -21.74
CA LEU A 28 -12.88 -5.73 -20.93
C LEU A 28 -11.34 -5.71 -20.92
N ILE A 29 -10.69 -5.11 -21.91
CA ILE A 29 -9.23 -4.96 -21.93
C ILE A 29 -8.75 -4.17 -20.72
N VAL A 30 -9.47 -3.11 -20.32
CA VAL A 30 -9.14 -2.30 -19.15
C VAL A 30 -9.08 -3.15 -17.88
N ASN A 31 -10.00 -4.11 -17.75
CA ASN A 31 -10.12 -4.95 -16.56
C ASN A 31 -9.07 -6.07 -16.49
N TYR A 32 -8.61 -6.57 -17.64
CA TYR A 32 -7.79 -7.78 -17.68
C TYR A 32 -6.34 -7.57 -18.16
N SER A 33 -6.02 -6.52 -18.94
CA SER A 33 -4.69 -6.32 -19.53
C SER A 33 -3.57 -6.23 -18.49
N THR A 34 -3.81 -5.59 -17.36
CA THR A 34 -2.82 -5.48 -16.28
C THR A 34 -2.42 -6.84 -15.68
N PHE A 35 -3.30 -7.82 -15.76
CA PHE A 35 -3.08 -9.16 -15.22
C PHE A 35 -2.59 -10.16 -16.27
N MET A 36 -2.77 -9.84 -17.56
CA MET A 36 -2.32 -10.72 -18.66
C MET A 36 -0.83 -10.54 -18.96
N ARG A 37 -0.20 -11.66 -19.24
CA ARG A 37 1.19 -11.75 -19.74
C ARG A 37 1.17 -12.62 -20.98
N SER A 38 0.82 -12.05 -22.13
CA SER A 38 0.51 -12.78 -23.37
C SER A 38 1.59 -13.79 -23.78
N LYS A 39 2.86 -13.49 -23.49
CA LYS A 39 4.00 -14.39 -23.72
C LYS A 39 3.88 -15.72 -22.98
N TYR A 40 3.26 -15.74 -21.81
CA TYR A 40 3.17 -16.90 -20.91
C TYR A 40 1.76 -17.47 -20.85
N ASP A 41 0.75 -16.61 -20.98
CA ASP A 41 -0.65 -16.97 -20.72
C ASP A 41 -1.30 -17.72 -21.89
N PHE A 42 -0.88 -17.47 -23.12
CA PHE A 42 -1.40 -18.16 -24.29
C PHE A 42 -0.47 -19.29 -24.74
N SER A 43 -1.05 -20.45 -25.00
CA SER A 43 -0.36 -21.60 -25.56
C SER A 43 -0.49 -21.67 -27.08
N ASP A 44 -1.63 -21.19 -27.61
CA ASP A 44 -1.91 -21.17 -29.03
C ASP A 44 -1.42 -19.86 -29.68
N PRO A 45 -0.62 -19.92 -30.78
CA PRO A 45 -0.12 -18.72 -31.41
C PRO A 45 -1.18 -17.81 -32.02
N ALA A 46 -2.33 -18.35 -32.45
CA ALA A 46 -3.41 -17.54 -33.02
C ALA A 46 -4.16 -16.77 -31.95
N THR A 47 -4.50 -17.40 -30.81
CA THR A 47 -5.14 -16.72 -29.68
C THR A 47 -4.24 -15.62 -29.13
N LYS A 48 -2.94 -15.90 -28.97
CA LYS A 48 -1.95 -14.91 -28.58
C LYS A 48 -1.90 -13.74 -29.57
N PHE A 49 -1.82 -14.02 -30.86
CA PHE A 49 -1.77 -12.99 -31.89
C PHE A 49 -3.00 -12.08 -31.86
N PHE A 50 -4.21 -12.67 -31.76
CA PHE A 50 -5.42 -11.87 -31.71
C PHE A 50 -5.50 -11.06 -30.43
N TYR A 51 -5.13 -11.59 -29.26
CA TYR A 51 -5.13 -10.84 -28.01
C TYR A 51 -4.19 -9.63 -28.08
N ASP A 52 -2.92 -9.82 -28.45
CA ASP A 52 -1.90 -8.76 -28.56
C ASP A 52 -2.35 -7.63 -29.49
N ASN A 53 -3.05 -8.00 -30.56
CA ASN A 53 -3.54 -7.02 -31.53
C ASN A 53 -4.85 -6.33 -31.09
N LEU A 54 -5.73 -6.99 -30.36
CA LEU A 54 -6.92 -6.37 -29.77
C LEU A 54 -6.52 -5.35 -28.71
N GLU A 55 -5.56 -5.68 -27.86
CA GLU A 55 -5.03 -4.75 -26.86
C GLU A 55 -4.41 -3.52 -27.53
N THR A 56 -3.54 -3.71 -28.53
CA THR A 56 -2.94 -2.61 -29.28
C THR A 56 -3.99 -1.79 -30.03
N TYR A 57 -4.98 -2.45 -30.63
CA TYR A 57 -6.07 -1.82 -31.36
C TYR A 57 -6.89 -0.90 -30.45
N PHE A 58 -7.29 -1.37 -29.27
CA PHE A 58 -8.05 -0.63 -28.29
C PHE A 58 -7.31 0.63 -27.82
N LEU A 59 -6.02 0.48 -27.49
CA LEU A 59 -5.19 1.57 -26.95
C LEU A 59 -4.79 2.63 -28.00
N THR A 60 -4.75 2.27 -29.28
CA THR A 60 -4.13 3.13 -30.29
C THR A 60 -5.03 3.50 -31.46
N PHE A 61 -6.12 2.80 -31.69
CA PHE A 61 -6.90 2.96 -32.91
C PHE A 61 -8.39 3.24 -32.67
N SER A 62 -9.14 2.35 -32.01
CA SER A 62 -10.58 2.51 -31.83
C SER A 62 -11.11 1.67 -30.65
N GLN A 63 -12.10 2.22 -29.95
CA GLN A 63 -12.84 1.48 -28.91
C GLN A 63 -14.00 0.64 -29.47
N THR A 64 -14.28 0.71 -30.78
CA THR A 64 -15.31 -0.09 -31.43
C THR A 64 -14.71 -0.97 -32.50
N LEU A 65 -15.05 -2.26 -32.50
CA LEU A 65 -14.49 -3.27 -33.38
C LEU A 65 -15.50 -3.71 -34.45
N ASP A 66 -15.09 -3.64 -35.69
CA ASP A 66 -15.75 -4.23 -36.83
C ASP A 66 -14.72 -4.74 -37.86
N GLU A 67 -15.18 -5.51 -38.84
CA GLU A 67 -14.31 -6.11 -39.85
C GLU A 67 -13.51 -5.04 -40.62
N THR A 68 -14.15 -3.95 -41.02
CA THR A 68 -13.52 -2.90 -41.81
C THR A 68 -12.41 -2.22 -41.02
N LYS A 69 -12.69 -1.81 -39.80
CA LYS A 69 -11.71 -1.17 -38.92
C LYS A 69 -10.54 -2.10 -38.59
N MET A 70 -10.85 -3.37 -38.29
CA MET A 70 -9.80 -4.35 -38.00
C MET A 70 -8.89 -4.58 -39.21
N ASN A 71 -9.46 -4.70 -40.43
CA ASN A 71 -8.68 -4.83 -41.63
C ASN A 71 -7.80 -3.61 -41.91
N VAL A 72 -8.30 -2.39 -41.69
CA VAL A 72 -7.53 -1.14 -41.80
C VAL A 72 -6.37 -1.13 -40.79
N PHE A 73 -6.65 -1.45 -39.54
CA PHE A 73 -5.62 -1.51 -38.49
C PHE A 73 -4.53 -2.55 -38.81
N MET A 74 -4.92 -3.74 -39.27
CA MET A 74 -3.97 -4.80 -39.62
C MET A 74 -3.10 -4.41 -40.83
N SER A 75 -3.65 -3.65 -41.79
CA SER A 75 -2.91 -3.20 -42.97
C SER A 75 -1.84 -2.13 -42.69
N GLN A 76 -1.83 -1.52 -41.52
CA GLN A 76 -0.82 -0.52 -41.14
C GLN A 76 0.58 -1.13 -40.91
N ASN A 77 0.67 -2.44 -40.76
CA ASN A 77 1.95 -3.17 -40.57
C ASN A 77 1.97 -4.45 -41.38
N GLU A 78 2.98 -4.61 -42.23
CA GLU A 78 3.08 -5.75 -43.19
C GLU A 78 3.20 -7.11 -42.47
N GLU A 79 4.00 -7.21 -41.40
CA GLU A 79 4.15 -8.46 -40.64
C GLU A 79 2.85 -8.84 -39.93
N ARG A 80 2.19 -7.87 -39.36
CA ARG A 80 0.88 -8.03 -38.72
C ARG A 80 -0.16 -8.52 -39.72
N LEU A 81 -0.21 -7.91 -40.91
CA LEU A 81 -1.13 -8.30 -41.98
C LEU A 81 -0.86 -9.71 -42.49
N LYS A 82 0.41 -10.09 -42.60
CA LYS A 82 0.82 -11.44 -43.02
C LYS A 82 0.31 -12.50 -42.01
N LEU A 83 0.54 -12.30 -40.71
CA LEU A 83 0.06 -13.21 -39.66
C LEU A 83 -1.47 -13.23 -39.57
N TYR A 84 -2.10 -12.08 -39.73
CA TYR A 84 -3.57 -11.98 -39.74
C TYR A 84 -4.17 -12.84 -40.87
N LYS A 85 -3.61 -12.77 -42.09
CA LYS A 85 -4.02 -13.62 -43.23
C LYS A 85 -3.72 -15.10 -42.97
N GLN A 86 -2.58 -15.42 -42.36
CA GLN A 86 -2.20 -16.79 -42.00
C GLN A 86 -3.22 -17.41 -41.03
N TYR A 87 -3.72 -16.64 -40.05
CA TYR A 87 -4.75 -17.07 -39.10
C TYR A 87 -6.18 -16.86 -39.60
N LYS A 88 -6.39 -16.70 -40.93
CA LYS A 88 -7.71 -16.53 -41.61
C LYS A 88 -8.47 -15.27 -41.21
N GLY A 89 -7.78 -14.29 -40.64
CA GLY A 89 -8.27 -12.94 -40.41
C GLY A 89 -9.56 -12.81 -39.61
N TRP A 90 -10.43 -11.91 -40.06
CA TRP A 90 -11.69 -11.62 -39.41
C TRP A 90 -12.56 -12.86 -39.19
N LYS A 91 -12.57 -13.79 -40.09
CA LYS A 91 -13.37 -15.03 -40.00
C LYS A 91 -13.02 -15.85 -38.76
N THR A 92 -11.77 -15.90 -38.37
CA THR A 92 -11.34 -16.58 -37.11
C THR A 92 -11.76 -15.79 -35.89
N LEU A 93 -11.56 -14.48 -35.88
CA LEU A 93 -11.98 -13.63 -34.77
C LEU A 93 -13.50 -13.66 -34.59
N GLN A 94 -14.26 -13.58 -35.67
CA GLN A 94 -15.72 -13.70 -35.65
C GLN A 94 -16.18 -15.05 -35.07
N ARG A 95 -15.47 -16.14 -35.40
CA ARG A 95 -15.75 -17.45 -34.82
C ARG A 95 -15.48 -17.45 -33.30
N PHE A 96 -14.40 -16.83 -32.85
CA PHE A 96 -14.08 -16.70 -31.42
C PHE A 96 -15.20 -15.92 -30.71
N MET A 97 -15.62 -14.79 -31.27
CA MET A 97 -16.74 -14.00 -30.76
C MET A 97 -18.03 -14.83 -30.67
N THR A 98 -18.35 -15.61 -31.72
CA THR A 98 -19.59 -16.43 -31.74
C THR A 98 -19.60 -17.50 -30.65
N LEU A 99 -18.46 -18.04 -30.29
CA LEU A 99 -18.33 -19.10 -29.26
C LEU A 99 -18.32 -18.56 -27.84
N ALA A 100 -17.88 -17.33 -27.65
CA ALA A 100 -17.71 -16.73 -26.33
C ALA A 100 -19.04 -16.27 -25.72
N ASP A 101 -19.17 -16.42 -24.38
CA ASP A 101 -20.23 -15.82 -23.57
C ASP A 101 -19.61 -14.70 -22.69
N GLU A 102 -20.14 -13.50 -22.80
CA GLU A 102 -19.64 -12.32 -22.07
C GLU A 102 -19.84 -12.43 -20.57
N ASN A 103 -20.81 -13.20 -20.10
CA ASN A 103 -21.07 -13.39 -18.67
C ASN A 103 -20.03 -14.31 -18.00
N ASP A 104 -19.30 -15.10 -18.79
CA ASP A 104 -18.35 -16.10 -18.29
C ASP A 104 -16.87 -15.69 -18.44
N VAL A 105 -16.58 -14.45 -18.84
CA VAL A 105 -15.21 -13.95 -19.11
C VAL A 105 -14.25 -14.24 -17.97
N LYS A 106 -14.69 -14.03 -16.73
CA LYS A 106 -13.87 -14.29 -15.55
C LYS A 106 -13.45 -15.76 -15.46
N ASN A 107 -14.36 -16.67 -15.72
CA ASN A 107 -14.06 -18.12 -15.71
C ASN A 107 -13.07 -18.50 -16.82
N TYR A 108 -13.18 -17.89 -17.99
CA TYR A 108 -12.23 -18.10 -19.08
C TYR A 108 -10.84 -17.56 -18.70
N PHE A 109 -10.78 -16.35 -18.19
CA PHE A 109 -9.54 -15.74 -17.68
C PHE A 109 -8.88 -16.60 -16.61
N ASP A 110 -9.62 -17.00 -15.57
CA ASP A 110 -9.11 -17.83 -14.47
C ASP A 110 -8.58 -19.18 -15.00
N THR A 111 -9.23 -19.73 -16.02
CA THR A 111 -8.79 -20.98 -16.66
C THR A 111 -7.51 -20.76 -17.45
N VAL A 112 -7.40 -19.70 -18.24
CA VAL A 112 -6.16 -19.34 -18.97
C VAL A 112 -5.01 -19.16 -17.97
N LYS A 113 -5.21 -18.41 -16.89
CA LYS A 113 -4.19 -18.19 -15.85
C LYS A 113 -3.80 -19.48 -15.13
N LYS A 114 -4.76 -20.37 -14.87
CA LYS A 114 -4.51 -21.68 -14.27
C LYS A 114 -3.54 -22.51 -15.12
N TYR A 115 -3.82 -22.65 -16.40
CA TYR A 115 -2.96 -23.43 -17.31
C TYR A 115 -1.62 -22.74 -17.57
N SER A 116 -1.59 -21.41 -17.63
CA SER A 116 -0.34 -20.63 -17.69
C SER A 116 0.56 -20.96 -16.51
N LEU A 117 0.02 -20.94 -15.30
CA LEU A 117 0.76 -21.24 -14.07
C LEU A 117 1.33 -22.67 -14.10
N VAL A 118 0.54 -23.65 -14.52
CA VAL A 118 1.00 -25.04 -14.64
C VAL A 118 2.14 -25.17 -15.64
N ARG A 119 2.03 -24.54 -16.82
CA ARG A 119 3.11 -24.52 -17.83
C ARG A 119 4.40 -23.92 -17.28
N GLU A 120 4.31 -22.81 -16.56
CA GLU A 120 5.49 -22.17 -15.98
C GLU A 120 6.14 -23.04 -14.90
N TYR A 121 5.35 -23.71 -14.06
CA TYR A 121 5.90 -24.71 -13.13
C TYR A 121 6.59 -25.85 -13.86
N GLY A 122 6.00 -26.39 -14.93
CA GLY A 122 6.61 -27.45 -15.76
C GLY A 122 7.93 -27.01 -16.39
N ARG A 123 7.98 -25.80 -16.98
CA ARG A 123 9.21 -25.20 -17.55
C ARG A 123 10.32 -25.03 -16.51
N ASN A 124 9.98 -24.83 -15.26
CA ASN A 124 10.91 -24.70 -14.14
C ASN A 124 11.19 -26.06 -13.44
N GLY A 125 10.83 -27.19 -14.06
CA GLY A 125 11.18 -28.52 -13.58
C GLY A 125 10.30 -29.08 -12.44
N PHE A 126 9.16 -28.46 -12.15
CA PHE A 126 8.21 -29.01 -11.18
C PHE A 126 7.38 -30.14 -11.81
N PRO A 127 7.09 -31.22 -11.06
CA PRO A 127 6.33 -32.37 -11.55
C PRO A 127 4.83 -32.04 -11.65
N VAL A 128 4.43 -31.42 -12.76
CA VAL A 128 3.06 -30.93 -12.97
C VAL A 128 2.06 -32.02 -13.32
N GLU A 129 2.49 -33.21 -13.76
CA GLU A 129 1.61 -34.33 -14.11
C GLU A 129 0.70 -34.73 -12.95
N LYS A 130 1.21 -34.69 -11.70
CA LYS A 130 0.43 -34.97 -10.50
C LYS A 130 -0.62 -33.90 -10.19
N ILE A 131 -0.43 -32.70 -10.69
CA ILE A 131 -1.39 -31.59 -10.57
C ILE A 131 -2.47 -31.78 -11.63
N LEU A 132 -2.07 -31.98 -12.88
CA LEU A 132 -2.97 -32.18 -14.03
C LEU A 132 -3.85 -33.44 -13.85
N SER A 133 -3.31 -34.52 -13.27
CA SER A 133 -4.05 -35.74 -12.99
C SER A 133 -4.92 -35.68 -11.74
N HIS A 134 -4.94 -34.58 -11.01
CA HIS A 134 -5.74 -34.46 -9.79
C HIS A 134 -7.24 -34.42 -10.15
N ARG A 135 -8.04 -35.30 -9.52
CA ARG A 135 -9.48 -35.46 -9.82
C ARG A 135 -10.32 -34.17 -9.77
N ASN A 136 -9.85 -33.18 -9.03
CA ASN A 136 -10.53 -31.88 -8.88
C ASN A 136 -9.82 -30.76 -9.64
N PHE A 137 -8.88 -31.06 -10.56
CA PHE A 137 -8.09 -30.07 -11.28
C PHE A 137 -8.97 -29.02 -11.97
N ASP A 138 -10.09 -29.43 -12.57
CA ASP A 138 -11.03 -28.53 -13.25
C ASP A 138 -11.61 -27.46 -12.34
N LYS A 139 -11.76 -27.76 -11.04
CA LYS A 139 -12.30 -26.87 -10.03
C LYS A 139 -11.25 -26.06 -9.28
N MET A 140 -9.96 -26.32 -9.52
CA MET A 140 -8.86 -25.62 -8.87
C MET A 140 -8.69 -24.22 -9.46
N SER A 141 -8.48 -23.25 -8.58
CA SER A 141 -7.97 -21.93 -8.93
C SER A 141 -6.45 -21.94 -9.10
N PRO A 142 -5.83 -20.92 -9.73
CA PRO A 142 -4.39 -20.72 -9.71
C PRO A 142 -3.80 -20.73 -8.30
N ASN A 143 -4.48 -20.17 -7.32
CA ASN A 143 -4.05 -20.16 -5.91
C ASN A 143 -4.01 -21.54 -5.28
N ASP A 144 -4.94 -22.44 -5.63
CA ASP A 144 -4.92 -23.82 -5.13
C ASP A 144 -3.72 -24.58 -5.66
N ILE A 145 -3.35 -24.38 -6.92
CA ILE A 145 -2.16 -24.97 -7.53
C ILE A 145 -0.90 -24.45 -6.84
N TYR A 146 -0.81 -23.13 -6.63
CA TYR A 146 0.29 -22.52 -5.89
C TYR A 146 0.43 -23.11 -4.49
N ARG A 147 -0.67 -23.28 -3.75
CA ARG A 147 -0.66 -23.90 -2.40
C ARG A 147 -0.16 -25.34 -2.45
N ILE A 148 -0.55 -26.13 -3.44
CA ILE A 148 -0.07 -27.52 -3.59
C ILE A 148 1.45 -27.56 -3.82
N ILE A 149 1.96 -26.74 -4.72
CA ILE A 149 3.41 -26.65 -5.00
C ILE A 149 4.17 -26.19 -3.76
N ARG A 150 3.69 -25.11 -3.13
CA ARG A 150 4.28 -24.57 -1.91
C ARG A 150 4.31 -25.63 -0.80
N THR A 151 3.20 -26.31 -0.52
CA THR A 151 3.13 -27.35 0.53
C THR A 151 4.12 -28.48 0.27
N LYS A 152 4.34 -28.83 -1.00
CA LYS A 152 5.35 -29.86 -1.35
C LYS A 152 6.77 -29.33 -1.16
N ALA A 153 7.04 -28.09 -1.58
CA ALA A 153 8.34 -27.46 -1.35
C ALA A 153 8.65 -27.33 0.15
N ASP A 154 7.67 -26.90 0.94
CA ASP A 154 7.79 -26.78 2.39
C ASP A 154 8.05 -28.14 3.06
N LYS A 155 7.37 -29.22 2.61
CA LYS A 155 7.63 -30.58 3.09
C LYS A 155 9.05 -31.05 2.77
N ILE A 156 9.53 -30.80 1.55
CA ILE A 156 10.90 -31.15 1.16
C ILE A 156 11.89 -30.35 2.02
N ASN A 157 11.64 -29.06 2.20
CA ASN A 157 12.47 -28.20 3.04
C ASN A 157 12.47 -28.66 4.50
N THR A 158 11.33 -29.09 5.04
CA THR A 158 11.21 -29.63 6.40
C THR A 158 11.95 -30.97 6.56
N VAL A 159 12.02 -31.79 5.51
CA VAL A 159 12.71 -33.10 5.56
C VAL A 159 14.21 -32.94 5.40
N ILE A 160 14.67 -32.03 4.56
CA ILE A 160 16.10 -31.83 4.26
C ILE A 160 16.73 -30.85 5.24
N ASN A 161 16.06 -29.76 5.53
CA ASN A 161 16.43 -28.86 6.62
C ASN A 161 15.57 -29.26 7.82
N ALA A 162 15.93 -30.31 8.51
CA ALA A 162 15.29 -30.72 9.76
C ALA A 162 15.18 -29.51 10.69
N GLY A 163 14.03 -28.84 10.66
CA GLY A 163 13.70 -27.50 11.14
C GLY A 163 14.73 -26.83 12.03
N GLU A 164 14.75 -25.53 12.16
CA GLU A 164 15.61 -24.88 13.13
C GLU A 164 15.51 -25.67 14.43
N GLU A 165 16.59 -26.39 14.82
CA GLU A 165 16.63 -27.16 16.07
C GLU A 165 16.26 -26.22 17.21
N ALA A 166 15.54 -26.73 18.20
CA ALA A 166 15.21 -25.95 19.37
C ALA A 166 16.50 -25.35 19.95
N VAL A 167 16.54 -24.02 20.07
CA VAL A 167 17.72 -23.34 20.60
C VAL A 167 17.74 -23.52 22.11
N GLU A 168 18.86 -23.96 22.65
CA GLU A 168 19.06 -23.97 24.07
C GLU A 168 19.23 -22.53 24.60
N LEU A 169 18.21 -22.04 25.35
CA LEU A 169 18.21 -20.68 25.88
C LEU A 169 19.15 -20.49 27.07
N THR A 170 19.70 -21.59 27.64
CA THR A 170 20.67 -21.57 28.75
C THR A 170 22.11 -21.47 28.29
N ASP A 171 22.36 -21.60 26.98
CA ASP A 171 23.68 -21.47 26.37
C ASP A 171 23.93 -20.04 25.83
N LYS A 172 25.19 -19.62 25.88
CA LYS A 172 25.68 -18.36 25.25
C LYS A 172 25.07 -17.05 25.77
N ASN A 173 24.49 -17.06 26.96
CA ASN A 173 23.85 -15.83 27.51
C ASN A 173 24.88 -14.71 27.76
N SER A 174 26.09 -15.04 28.22
CA SER A 174 27.14 -14.03 28.41
C SER A 174 27.51 -13.32 27.10
N SER A 175 27.76 -14.11 26.03
CA SER A 175 28.08 -13.55 24.72
C SER A 175 26.89 -12.77 24.09
N GLN A 176 25.66 -13.09 24.52
CA GLN A 176 24.49 -12.31 24.06
C GLN A 176 24.43 -10.92 24.69
N ILE A 177 24.87 -10.78 25.95
CA ILE A 177 24.99 -9.47 26.60
C ILE A 177 26.03 -8.61 25.87
N ASP A 178 27.20 -9.18 25.53
CA ASP A 178 28.24 -8.47 24.77
C ASP A 178 27.70 -7.99 23.40
N LYS A 179 26.96 -8.84 22.69
CA LYS A 179 26.27 -8.44 21.43
C LYS A 179 25.29 -7.31 21.62
N TYR A 180 24.54 -7.26 22.73
CA TYR A 180 23.64 -6.14 23.00
C TYR A 180 24.38 -4.84 23.31
N LEU A 181 25.58 -4.91 23.90
CA LEU A 181 26.46 -3.74 24.10
C LEU A 181 27.01 -3.23 22.76
N GLU A 182 27.45 -4.14 21.88
CA GLU A 182 27.93 -3.77 20.55
C GLU A 182 26.80 -3.24 19.64
N LYS A 183 25.65 -3.92 19.65
CA LYS A 183 24.49 -3.58 18.83
C LYS A 183 23.20 -3.74 19.64
N PRO A 184 22.72 -2.67 20.29
CA PRO A 184 21.46 -2.68 20.98
C PRO A 184 20.31 -3.14 20.08
N ASN A 185 19.37 -3.90 20.64
CA ASN A 185 18.19 -4.38 19.90
C ASN A 185 17.16 -3.25 19.73
N PHE A 186 17.58 -2.22 19.01
CA PHE A 186 16.78 -1.06 18.64
C PHE A 186 16.53 -1.10 17.13
N GLY A 187 15.28 -0.86 16.71
CA GLY A 187 14.91 -0.82 15.30
C GLY A 187 15.27 0.51 14.64
N LEU A 188 14.84 0.69 13.38
CA LEU A 188 14.96 1.98 12.71
C LEU A 188 14.14 3.03 13.47
N PRO A 189 14.68 4.23 13.77
CA PRO A 189 13.96 5.24 14.53
C PRO A 189 12.65 5.68 13.87
N PHE A 190 11.62 5.94 14.68
CA PHE A 190 10.44 6.72 14.28
C PHE A 190 10.75 8.22 14.26
N PRO A 191 10.01 9.04 13.51
CA PRO A 191 10.12 10.51 13.59
C PRO A 191 9.65 11.08 14.93
N TRP A 192 9.06 10.27 15.78
CA TRP A 192 8.48 10.67 17.07
C TRP A 192 9.25 10.05 18.23
N TYR A 193 9.80 10.89 19.13
CA TYR A 193 10.70 10.43 20.18
C TYR A 193 10.03 9.45 21.15
N MET A 194 8.76 9.69 21.55
CA MET A 194 8.06 8.77 22.45
C MET A 194 7.79 7.40 21.79
N TYR A 195 7.63 7.32 20.47
CA TYR A 195 7.56 6.03 19.78
C TYR A 195 8.86 5.24 19.90
N ASN A 196 9.98 5.94 19.85
CA ASN A 196 11.29 5.32 20.05
C ASN A 196 11.46 4.84 21.49
N GLU A 197 11.04 5.62 22.46
CA GLU A 197 11.05 5.25 23.87
C GLU A 197 10.15 4.04 24.16
N PHE A 198 8.91 4.04 23.63
CA PHE A 198 7.92 3.01 23.95
C PHE A 198 8.07 1.74 23.13
N PHE A 199 8.42 1.86 21.85
CA PHE A 199 8.41 0.73 20.91
C PHE A 199 9.80 0.30 20.46
N LEU A 200 10.86 1.01 20.87
CA LEU A 200 12.26 0.74 20.53
C LEU A 200 12.53 0.75 19.00
N GLY A 201 11.88 1.68 18.27
CA GLY A 201 12.01 1.80 16.83
C GLY A 201 11.20 0.76 16.03
N LEU A 202 11.33 0.83 14.71
CA LEU A 202 10.77 -0.14 13.75
C LEU A 202 11.62 -1.42 13.76
N ARG A 203 11.31 -2.35 14.67
CA ARG A 203 12.10 -3.58 14.85
C ARG A 203 11.71 -4.65 13.85
N GLU A 204 12.70 -5.38 13.36
CA GLU A 204 12.45 -6.58 12.55
C GLU A 204 11.48 -7.54 13.27
N THR A 205 10.68 -8.23 12.48
CA THR A 205 9.69 -9.22 12.92
C THR A 205 8.52 -8.68 13.72
N LYS A 206 8.37 -7.34 13.81
CA LYS A 206 7.30 -6.68 14.56
C LYS A 206 6.40 -5.87 13.65
N VAL A 207 5.10 -5.87 13.97
CA VAL A 207 4.09 -4.99 13.37
C VAL A 207 3.50 -4.14 14.47
N LEU A 208 3.49 -2.82 14.24
CA LEU A 208 2.74 -1.87 15.04
C LEU A 208 1.38 -1.67 14.37
N PHE A 209 0.32 -1.89 15.11
CA PHE A 209 -1.05 -1.65 14.69
C PHE A 209 -1.59 -0.40 15.37
N GLU A 210 -2.19 0.50 14.59
CA GLU A 210 -2.69 1.76 15.12
C GLU A 210 -4.08 2.09 14.59
N GLY A 211 -5.03 2.32 15.51
CA GLY A 211 -6.42 2.62 15.20
C GLY A 211 -6.71 4.11 15.21
N PHE A 212 -7.49 4.57 14.24
CA PHE A 212 -7.94 5.94 14.07
C PHE A 212 -9.44 6.00 13.81
N LEU A 213 -10.09 7.07 14.22
CA LEU A 213 -11.40 7.42 13.68
C LEU A 213 -11.30 7.83 12.21
N SER A 214 -12.41 7.77 11.50
CA SER A 214 -12.47 8.21 10.12
C SER A 214 -12.05 9.67 9.98
N ASN A 215 -11.31 10.01 8.93
CA ASN A 215 -10.82 11.36 8.63
C ASN A 215 -9.92 12.02 9.70
N GLU A 216 -9.35 11.24 10.60
CA GLU A 216 -8.44 11.75 11.65
C GLU A 216 -6.95 11.62 11.28
N GLY A 217 -6.62 11.42 10.01
CA GLY A 217 -5.25 11.52 9.49
C GLY A 217 -4.43 10.23 9.56
N LYS A 218 -5.06 9.04 9.59
CA LYS A 218 -4.35 7.74 9.60
C LYS A 218 -3.36 7.59 8.46
N THR A 219 -3.81 7.82 7.21
CA THR A 219 -2.98 7.75 6.01
C THR A 219 -1.88 8.81 6.03
N ARG A 220 -2.21 10.04 6.46
CA ARG A 220 -1.26 11.16 6.57
C ARG A 220 -0.10 10.84 7.50
N LYS A 221 -0.38 10.26 8.66
CA LYS A 221 0.65 9.84 9.62
C LYS A 221 1.53 8.72 9.06
N LEU A 222 0.92 7.77 8.33
CA LEU A 222 1.66 6.70 7.67
C LEU A 222 2.55 7.22 6.53
N VAL A 223 2.08 8.21 5.75
CA VAL A 223 2.89 8.87 4.71
C VAL A 223 4.07 9.61 5.33
N LEU A 224 3.88 10.30 6.47
CA LEU A 224 5.00 10.93 7.20
C LEU A 224 6.04 9.89 7.63
N LEU A 225 5.60 8.74 8.17
CA LEU A 225 6.52 7.66 8.52
C LEU A 225 7.26 7.11 7.29
N ALA A 226 6.55 6.89 6.18
CA ALA A 226 7.15 6.41 4.93
C ALA A 226 8.20 7.39 4.38
N ALA A 227 7.87 8.68 4.37
CA ALA A 227 8.79 9.74 3.98
C ALA A 227 10.04 9.77 4.88
N TYR A 228 9.85 9.69 6.20
CA TYR A 228 10.95 9.70 7.16
C TYR A 228 11.89 8.50 6.97
N VAL A 229 11.34 7.28 6.83
CA VAL A 229 12.14 6.08 6.58
C VAL A 229 12.93 6.20 5.28
N ALA A 230 12.30 6.70 4.22
CA ALA A 230 12.95 6.80 2.91
C ALA A 230 13.95 7.97 2.84
N LEU A 231 13.53 9.15 3.27
CA LEU A 231 14.25 10.40 2.96
C LEU A 231 15.21 10.86 4.07
N VAL A 232 14.99 10.39 5.31
CA VAL A 232 15.87 10.70 6.46
C VAL A 232 16.75 9.50 6.80
N GLN A 233 16.14 8.29 6.87
CA GLN A 233 16.86 7.09 7.26
C GLN A 233 17.51 6.33 6.09
N ASN A 234 17.27 6.76 4.84
CA ASN A 234 17.80 6.17 3.60
C ASN A 234 17.49 4.67 3.42
N GLU A 235 16.36 4.21 3.91
CA GLU A 235 15.87 2.84 3.74
C GLU A 235 14.61 2.82 2.85
N ASN A 236 14.44 1.77 2.06
CA ASN A 236 13.24 1.64 1.25
C ASN A 236 12.01 1.35 2.09
N PHE A 237 10.91 2.04 1.81
CA PHE A 237 9.62 1.82 2.43
C PHE A 237 8.57 1.39 1.40
N PHE A 238 7.82 0.33 1.68
CA PHE A 238 6.76 -0.17 0.81
C PHE A 238 5.40 0.16 1.40
N LEU A 239 4.68 1.06 0.76
CA LEU A 239 3.35 1.51 1.16
C LEU A 239 2.29 0.80 0.32
N MET A 240 1.38 0.11 0.98
CA MET A 240 0.18 -0.46 0.35
C MET A 240 -1.05 0.28 0.85
N SER A 241 -1.95 0.66 -0.04
CA SER A 241 -3.24 1.27 0.32
C SER A 241 -4.39 0.66 -0.47
N ASN A 242 -5.56 0.61 0.16
CA ASN A 242 -6.85 0.30 -0.44
C ASN A 242 -7.85 1.47 -0.30
N GLU A 243 -7.38 2.66 0.06
CA GLU A 243 -8.22 3.85 0.29
C GLU A 243 -7.84 5.05 -0.58
N MET A 244 -6.54 5.26 -0.81
CA MET A 244 -6.04 6.41 -1.55
C MET A 244 -5.29 5.95 -2.80
N ASP A 245 -5.48 6.69 -3.88
CA ASP A 245 -4.76 6.48 -5.12
C ASP A 245 -3.35 7.09 -5.10
N GLU A 246 -2.61 6.92 -6.19
CA GLU A 246 -1.23 7.39 -6.32
C GLU A 246 -1.13 8.91 -6.27
N GLU A 247 -2.05 9.64 -6.89
CA GLU A 247 -2.01 11.09 -7.01
C GLU A 247 -2.22 11.77 -5.65
N ASP A 248 -3.21 11.30 -4.90
CA ASP A 248 -3.48 11.77 -3.54
C ASP A 248 -2.30 11.48 -2.59
N LEU A 249 -1.71 10.29 -2.68
CA LEU A 249 -0.54 9.96 -1.86
C LEU A 249 0.70 10.79 -2.24
N ARG A 250 0.88 11.12 -3.52
CA ARG A 250 1.96 12.02 -3.97
C ARG A 250 1.78 13.42 -3.41
N SER A 251 0.57 13.98 -3.49
CA SER A 251 0.28 15.31 -2.95
C SER A 251 0.53 15.36 -1.43
N CYS A 252 0.08 14.34 -0.72
CA CYS A 252 0.32 14.18 0.71
C CYS A 252 1.83 14.05 1.03
N LEU A 253 2.59 13.28 0.24
CA LEU A 253 4.05 13.14 0.39
C LEU A 253 4.77 14.47 0.19
N ILE A 254 4.47 15.19 -0.88
CA ILE A 254 5.04 16.51 -1.18
C ILE A 254 4.73 17.48 -0.04
N THR A 255 3.47 17.54 0.40
CA THR A 255 3.04 18.36 1.54
C THR A 255 3.83 18.03 2.80
N THR A 256 4.00 16.75 3.08
CA THR A 256 4.78 16.26 4.24
C THR A 256 6.20 16.76 4.21
N VAL A 257 6.87 16.62 3.07
CA VAL A 257 8.29 16.98 2.93
C VAL A 257 8.50 18.50 2.98
N ILE A 258 7.57 19.28 2.42
CA ILE A 258 7.64 20.75 2.48
C ILE A 258 7.52 21.27 3.92
N ASN A 259 6.62 20.69 4.73
CA ASN A 259 6.20 21.34 5.98
C ASN A 259 6.87 20.80 7.25
N ASN A 260 7.54 19.66 7.22
CA ASN A 260 8.17 19.11 8.41
C ASN A 260 9.65 19.48 8.51
N LYS A 261 10.07 19.90 9.71
CA LYS A 261 11.42 20.45 9.95
C LYS A 261 12.55 19.49 9.59
N GLU A 262 12.38 18.22 9.87
CA GLU A 262 13.37 17.17 9.59
C GLU A 262 13.77 17.13 8.11
N PHE A 263 12.80 17.39 7.22
CA PHE A 263 13.08 17.46 5.78
C PHE A 263 13.57 18.85 5.38
N GLN A 264 13.02 19.93 5.97
CA GLN A 264 13.43 21.30 5.68
C GLN A 264 14.93 21.51 5.94
N GLU A 265 15.46 20.91 7.00
CA GLU A 265 16.89 20.94 7.30
C GLU A 265 17.73 20.20 6.25
N LEU A 266 17.18 19.14 5.64
CA LEU A 266 17.89 18.36 4.62
C LEU A 266 17.89 19.01 3.24
N HIS A 267 16.76 19.59 2.80
CA HIS A 267 16.70 20.24 1.49
C HIS A 267 16.95 21.76 1.51
N GLY A 268 17.03 22.35 2.71
CA GLY A 268 17.41 23.75 2.91
C GLY A 268 16.37 24.78 2.44
N VAL A 269 15.07 24.38 2.37
CA VAL A 269 13.95 25.26 2.04
C VAL A 269 13.00 25.35 3.23
N HIS A 270 12.70 26.55 3.69
CA HIS A 270 11.84 26.81 4.85
C HIS A 270 10.60 27.57 4.40
N ILE A 271 9.60 26.84 3.92
CA ILE A 271 8.30 27.37 3.52
C ILE A 271 7.18 26.54 4.17
N THR A 272 6.00 27.12 4.20
CA THR A 272 4.77 26.44 4.62
C THR A 272 3.80 26.46 3.47
N LYS A 273 3.27 25.29 3.07
CA LYS A 273 2.31 25.18 1.97
C LYS A 273 1.27 24.10 2.22
N PRO A 274 -0.01 24.49 2.34
CA PRO A 274 -1.10 23.54 2.51
C PRO A 274 -1.26 22.63 1.29
N GLU A 275 -1.63 21.37 1.51
CA GLU A 275 -1.85 20.39 0.43
C GLU A 275 -2.88 20.89 -0.60
N LYS A 276 -3.98 21.51 -0.12
CA LYS A 276 -4.99 22.08 -1.02
C LYS A 276 -4.42 23.09 -2.02
N GLU A 277 -3.44 23.89 -1.62
CA GLU A 277 -2.78 24.84 -2.52
C GLU A 277 -1.85 24.14 -3.52
N ILE A 278 -1.19 23.06 -3.11
CA ILE A 278 -0.36 22.24 -4.00
C ILE A 278 -1.24 21.62 -5.08
N VAL A 279 -2.32 20.94 -4.69
CA VAL A 279 -3.25 20.26 -5.61
C VAL A 279 -3.95 21.25 -6.56
N LEU A 280 -4.31 22.42 -6.06
CA LEU A 280 -4.98 23.45 -6.88
C LEU A 280 -4.00 24.35 -7.66
N GLY A 281 -2.68 24.13 -7.54
CA GLY A 281 -1.67 24.95 -8.21
C GLY A 281 -1.71 26.43 -7.80
N VAL A 282 -2.06 26.71 -6.54
CA VAL A 282 -2.12 28.06 -6.00
C VAL A 282 -0.74 28.51 -5.58
N TYR A 283 -0.27 29.64 -6.09
CA TYR A 283 1.03 30.26 -5.73
C TYR A 283 0.86 31.73 -5.42
N HIS A 284 1.77 32.26 -4.60
CA HIS A 284 1.77 33.65 -4.15
C HIS A 284 2.95 34.41 -4.79
N ASP A 285 2.74 35.71 -5.00
CA ASP A 285 3.80 36.61 -5.41
C ASP A 285 4.65 37.04 -4.19
N LYS A 286 5.66 37.88 -4.43
CA LYS A 286 6.54 38.43 -3.39
C LYS A 286 5.85 39.26 -2.31
N ASN A 287 4.61 39.70 -2.55
CA ASN A 287 3.81 40.48 -1.60
C ASN A 287 2.88 39.56 -0.77
N GLY A 288 2.83 38.28 -1.10
CA GLY A 288 1.90 37.31 -0.49
C GLY A 288 0.51 37.26 -1.15
N ASP A 289 0.33 37.93 -2.29
CA ASP A 289 -0.94 37.91 -3.02
C ASP A 289 -1.03 36.68 -3.92
N ILE A 290 -2.23 36.03 -3.96
CA ILE A 290 -2.46 34.87 -4.82
C ILE A 290 -2.37 35.29 -6.30
N ILE A 291 -1.52 34.61 -7.05
CA ILE A 291 -1.38 34.78 -8.50
C ILE A 291 -2.58 34.09 -9.16
N ARG A 292 -3.63 34.88 -9.47
CA ARG A 292 -4.84 34.38 -10.11
C ARG A 292 -4.74 34.47 -11.62
N ARG A 293 -5.43 33.55 -12.31
CA ARG A 293 -5.63 33.68 -13.77
C ARG A 293 -6.39 34.94 -14.09
N LYS A 294 -5.97 35.62 -15.17
CA LYS A 294 -6.69 36.79 -15.69
C LYS A 294 -7.96 36.33 -16.38
N ILE A 295 -9.08 36.84 -15.92
CA ILE A 295 -10.42 36.59 -16.49
C ILE A 295 -11.08 37.91 -16.79
N ASP A 296 -12.00 37.94 -17.77
CA ASP A 296 -12.87 39.09 -18.05
C ASP A 296 -14.10 39.10 -17.13
N ASP A 297 -14.97 40.11 -17.30
CA ASP A 297 -16.20 40.24 -16.50
C ASP A 297 -17.20 39.09 -16.72
N ASN A 298 -17.04 38.28 -17.78
CA ASN A 298 -17.86 37.13 -18.12
C ASN A 298 -17.22 35.78 -17.65
N GLY A 299 -16.03 35.83 -17.01
CA GLY A 299 -15.32 34.66 -16.56
C GLY A 299 -14.47 33.93 -17.63
N VAL A 300 -14.29 34.60 -18.80
CA VAL A 300 -13.44 34.06 -19.88
C VAL A 300 -11.97 34.33 -19.59
N TYR A 301 -11.11 33.33 -19.78
CA TYR A 301 -9.67 33.49 -19.59
C TYR A 301 -9.09 34.47 -20.64
N LEU A 302 -8.37 35.48 -20.12
CA LEU A 302 -7.66 36.50 -20.92
C LEU A 302 -6.20 36.11 -21.22
N GLU A 303 -5.73 34.99 -20.68
CA GLU A 303 -4.39 34.47 -20.89
C GLU A 303 -4.42 32.95 -21.16
N SER A 304 -3.47 32.47 -21.98
CA SER A 304 -3.28 31.03 -22.20
C SER A 304 -2.78 30.32 -20.94
N ASN A 305 -2.86 28.98 -20.93
CA ASN A 305 -2.23 28.18 -19.85
C ASN A 305 -0.72 28.44 -19.76
N GLU A 306 -0.07 28.55 -20.90
CA GLU A 306 1.36 28.75 -21.03
C GLU A 306 1.79 30.11 -20.45
N ASP A 307 1.05 31.20 -20.79
CA ASP A 307 1.29 32.54 -20.26
C ASP A 307 1.08 32.60 -18.75
N TYR A 308 0.03 31.95 -18.23
CA TYR A 308 -0.25 31.86 -16.80
C TYR A 308 0.89 31.13 -16.05
N ILE A 309 1.30 29.96 -16.55
CA ILE A 309 2.40 29.19 -15.97
C ILE A 309 3.71 29.99 -16.02
N LYS A 310 3.98 30.67 -17.14
CA LYS A 310 5.15 31.53 -17.28
C LYS A 310 5.14 32.66 -16.25
N ARG A 311 3.98 33.32 -16.08
CA ARG A 311 3.83 34.39 -15.08
C ARG A 311 4.05 33.89 -13.65
N ILE A 312 3.56 32.69 -13.28
CA ILE A 312 3.87 32.07 -11.99
C ILE A 312 5.38 31.91 -11.83
N LYS A 313 6.05 31.32 -12.83
CA LYS A 313 7.49 31.09 -12.81
C LYS A 313 8.32 32.38 -12.73
N ASP A 314 7.83 33.45 -13.33
CA ASP A 314 8.54 34.75 -13.37
C ASP A 314 8.32 35.57 -12.09
N THR A 315 7.22 35.34 -11.35
CA THR A 315 6.82 36.22 -10.23
C THR A 315 6.74 35.55 -8.87
N SER A 316 6.71 34.20 -8.80
CA SER A 316 6.58 33.45 -7.55
C SER A 316 7.92 32.81 -7.13
N GLU A 317 8.50 33.31 -6.05
CA GLU A 317 9.61 32.63 -5.39
C GLU A 317 9.15 31.33 -4.72
N GLU A 318 7.91 31.32 -4.21
CA GLU A 318 7.29 30.13 -3.61
C GLU A 318 7.25 28.95 -4.58
N TYR A 319 6.92 29.19 -5.87
CA TYR A 319 6.94 28.14 -6.91
C TYR A 319 8.34 27.50 -7.01
N TRP A 320 9.38 28.29 -7.04
CA TRP A 320 10.74 27.78 -7.16
C TRP A 320 11.21 27.05 -5.91
N ASN A 321 10.76 27.49 -4.73
CA ASN A 321 11.00 26.78 -3.48
C ASN A 321 10.31 25.41 -3.48
N VAL A 322 9.04 25.31 -3.87
CA VAL A 322 8.33 24.03 -4.02
C VAL A 322 9.05 23.16 -5.06
N LYS A 323 9.44 23.74 -6.20
CA LYS A 323 10.17 23.02 -7.26
C LYS A 323 11.49 22.46 -6.75
N LYS A 324 12.25 23.24 -6.00
CA LYS A 324 13.51 22.78 -5.37
C LYS A 324 13.30 21.60 -4.43
N VAL A 325 12.22 21.62 -3.64
CA VAL A 325 11.87 20.49 -2.76
C VAL A 325 11.49 19.25 -3.57
N THR A 326 10.66 19.39 -4.62
CA THR A 326 10.28 18.24 -5.45
C THR A 326 11.44 17.67 -6.22
N ASP A 327 12.34 18.51 -6.76
CA ASP A 327 13.59 18.07 -7.40
C ASP A 327 14.51 17.35 -6.41
N TRP A 328 14.53 17.80 -5.14
CA TRP A 328 15.25 17.10 -4.08
C TRP A 328 14.61 15.73 -3.77
N ILE A 329 13.28 15.60 -3.75
CA ILE A 329 12.59 14.30 -3.62
C ILE A 329 12.94 13.37 -4.79
N ASP A 330 12.99 13.89 -6.01
CA ASP A 330 13.22 13.12 -7.24
C ASP A 330 14.70 12.79 -7.49
N SER A 331 15.64 13.37 -6.72
CA SER A 331 17.07 13.23 -7.00
C SER A 331 17.53 11.77 -6.96
N SER A 332 18.32 11.38 -7.96
CA SER A 332 18.83 10.02 -8.14
C SER A 332 19.86 9.56 -7.10
N ASP A 333 20.48 10.51 -6.39
CA ASP A 333 21.52 10.24 -5.39
C ASP A 333 20.95 9.68 -4.08
N ARG A 334 19.65 9.61 -4.00
CA ARG A 334 18.92 9.14 -2.83
C ARG A 334 18.89 7.62 -2.75
N LYS A 335 19.30 7.07 -1.62
CA LYS A 335 19.32 5.61 -1.40
C LYS A 335 17.95 5.04 -1.05
N GLY A 336 17.13 5.75 -0.25
CA GLY A 336 15.81 5.30 0.17
C GLY A 336 14.69 5.79 -0.75
N LYS A 337 13.69 4.94 -0.98
CA LYS A 337 12.52 5.22 -1.83
C LYS A 337 11.24 4.84 -1.12
N VAL A 338 10.17 5.65 -1.30
CA VAL A 338 8.81 5.24 -0.99
C VAL A 338 8.23 4.57 -2.23
N MET A 339 7.94 3.29 -2.14
CA MET A 339 7.31 2.51 -3.20
C MET A 339 5.86 2.27 -2.85
N PHE A 340 4.97 2.61 -3.74
CA PHE A 340 3.54 2.49 -3.54
C PHE A 340 2.94 1.33 -4.33
N LYS A 341 1.96 0.66 -3.73
CA LYS A 341 1.10 -0.32 -4.39
C LYS A 341 -0.34 -0.07 -3.98
N ASP A 342 -1.15 0.32 -4.95
CA ASP A 342 -2.59 0.26 -4.83
C ASP A 342 -3.01 -1.21 -4.84
N VAL A 343 -3.71 -1.64 -3.80
CA VAL A 343 -4.27 -2.98 -3.69
C VAL A 343 -5.77 -3.00 -4.01
N GLY A 344 -6.35 -1.82 -4.25
CA GLY A 344 -7.73 -1.65 -4.72
C GLY A 344 -8.75 -2.44 -3.89
N ASP A 345 -9.70 -3.06 -4.58
CA ASP A 345 -10.74 -3.88 -3.96
C ASP A 345 -10.27 -5.30 -3.61
N ASP A 346 -9.12 -5.75 -4.14
CA ASP A 346 -8.52 -7.06 -3.80
C ASP A 346 -7.49 -6.91 -2.69
N TYR A 347 -7.97 -6.63 -1.49
CA TYR A 347 -7.16 -6.57 -0.26
C TYR A 347 -7.20 -7.90 0.52
N SER A 348 -7.36 -9.03 -0.19
CA SER A 348 -7.31 -10.36 0.42
C SER A 348 -5.96 -10.62 1.11
N PRO A 349 -5.93 -11.44 2.18
CA PRO A 349 -4.68 -11.82 2.83
C PRO A 349 -3.68 -12.44 1.86
N GLU A 350 -4.16 -13.19 0.85
CA GLU A 350 -3.35 -13.80 -0.19
C GLU A 350 -2.70 -12.77 -1.11
N ARG A 351 -3.43 -11.72 -1.49
CA ARG A 351 -2.90 -10.61 -2.28
C ARG A 351 -1.80 -9.89 -1.54
N ILE A 352 -2.03 -9.57 -0.28
CA ILE A 352 -1.03 -8.88 0.55
C ILE A 352 0.21 -9.77 0.78
N GLU A 353 0.02 -11.08 1.01
CA GLU A 353 1.14 -12.01 1.07
C GLU A 353 1.98 -11.97 -0.20
N PHE A 354 1.33 -12.03 -1.36
CA PHE A 354 2.02 -11.98 -2.66
C PHE A 354 2.83 -10.68 -2.81
N GLU A 355 2.24 -9.53 -2.52
CA GLU A 355 2.91 -8.24 -2.68
C GLU A 355 4.07 -8.07 -1.69
N LEU A 356 3.92 -8.47 -0.43
CA LEU A 356 5.01 -8.43 0.56
C LEU A 356 6.17 -9.37 0.19
N ARG A 357 5.88 -10.59 -0.25
CA ARG A 357 6.91 -11.52 -0.73
C ARG A 357 7.65 -10.96 -1.93
N LYS A 358 6.93 -10.42 -2.90
CA LYS A 358 7.50 -9.78 -4.08
C LYS A 358 8.38 -8.59 -3.70
N ALA A 359 7.90 -7.70 -2.84
CA ALA A 359 8.66 -6.54 -2.36
C ALA A 359 9.94 -6.98 -1.63
N LYS A 360 9.86 -8.00 -0.79
CA LYS A 360 11.05 -8.55 -0.10
C LYS A 360 12.03 -9.19 -1.07
N MET A 361 11.56 -10.06 -1.97
CA MET A 361 12.44 -10.87 -2.83
C MET A 361 13.07 -10.05 -3.95
N VAL A 362 12.31 -9.11 -4.56
CA VAL A 362 12.76 -8.36 -5.74
C VAL A 362 13.48 -7.08 -5.34
N GLN A 363 13.03 -6.43 -4.27
CA GLN A 363 13.47 -5.08 -3.90
C GLN A 363 14.16 -5.02 -2.53
N ASN A 364 14.29 -6.17 -1.87
CA ASN A 364 14.86 -6.32 -0.52
C ASN A 364 14.26 -5.34 0.52
N ILE A 365 12.95 -5.10 0.41
CA ILE A 365 12.22 -4.23 1.36
C ILE A 365 12.31 -4.80 2.76
N LYS A 366 12.56 -3.92 3.74
CA LYS A 366 12.59 -4.24 5.17
C LYS A 366 11.42 -3.60 5.92
N TYR A 367 10.92 -2.48 5.45
CA TYR A 367 9.91 -1.65 6.11
C TYR A 367 8.69 -1.49 5.22
N TYR A 368 7.49 -1.70 5.80
CA TYR A 368 6.26 -1.53 5.05
C TYR A 368 5.16 -0.87 5.88
N GLY A 369 4.24 -0.22 5.18
CA GLY A 369 2.99 0.32 5.71
C GLY A 369 1.78 -0.30 5.03
N TYR A 370 0.69 -0.48 5.77
CA TYR A 370 -0.57 -0.96 5.23
C TYR A 370 -1.74 -0.05 5.66
N ASP A 371 -2.39 0.55 4.70
CA ASP A 371 -3.53 1.46 4.85
C ASP A 371 -4.70 0.95 3.99
N THR A 372 -5.70 0.29 4.54
CA THR A 372 -6.09 0.12 5.94
C THR A 372 -6.67 -1.29 6.11
N LEU A 373 -6.57 -1.83 7.32
CA LEU A 373 -7.21 -3.10 7.64
C LEU A 373 -8.73 -2.93 7.65
N LYS A 374 -9.39 -3.61 6.70
CA LYS A 374 -10.86 -3.70 6.57
C LYS A 374 -11.29 -5.15 6.50
N GLY A 375 -12.50 -5.45 6.96
CA GLY A 375 -13.17 -6.73 6.67
C GLY A 375 -13.97 -6.61 5.36
N TYR A 376 -14.06 -7.70 4.59
CA TYR A 376 -14.88 -7.75 3.37
C TYR A 376 -16.38 -7.60 3.65
N ASN A 377 -16.82 -8.03 4.83
CA ASN A 377 -18.17 -7.84 5.32
C ASN A 377 -18.13 -7.08 6.63
N THR A 378 -18.99 -6.08 6.78
CA THR A 378 -19.12 -5.24 7.98
C THR A 378 -19.36 -6.02 9.27
N ASP A 379 -19.84 -7.26 9.18
CA ASP A 379 -20.21 -8.10 10.32
C ASP A 379 -19.21 -9.22 10.66
N ASP A 380 -18.13 -9.40 9.84
CA ASP A 380 -17.18 -10.50 10.05
C ASP A 380 -15.85 -10.04 10.66
N TRP A 381 -15.85 -9.85 11.98
CA TRP A 381 -14.67 -9.55 12.79
C TRP A 381 -13.58 -10.63 12.72
N SER A 382 -13.92 -11.86 12.31
CA SER A 382 -12.95 -12.95 12.20
C SER A 382 -11.93 -12.68 11.10
N GLN A 383 -12.34 -11.99 10.04
CA GLN A 383 -11.49 -11.63 8.90
C GLN A 383 -10.39 -10.64 9.28
N ILE A 384 -10.72 -9.58 10.01
CA ILE A 384 -9.71 -8.60 10.45
C ILE A 384 -8.68 -9.25 11.36
N LYS A 385 -9.12 -10.15 12.26
CA LYS A 385 -8.20 -10.91 13.12
C LYS A 385 -7.31 -11.85 12.31
N GLN A 386 -7.88 -12.59 11.34
CA GLN A 386 -7.14 -13.48 10.45
C GLN A 386 -6.11 -12.69 9.64
N PHE A 387 -6.49 -11.53 9.11
CA PHE A 387 -5.62 -10.65 8.36
C PHE A 387 -4.45 -10.14 9.23
N ALA A 388 -4.74 -9.64 10.43
CA ALA A 388 -3.70 -9.18 11.36
C ALA A 388 -2.76 -10.32 11.77
N THR A 389 -3.30 -11.54 11.97
CA THR A 389 -2.49 -12.74 12.25
C THR A 389 -1.57 -13.06 11.08
N LYS A 390 -2.12 -13.08 9.87
CA LYS A 390 -1.36 -13.36 8.65
C LYS A 390 -0.27 -12.33 8.41
N LEU A 391 -0.59 -11.05 8.59
CA LEU A 391 0.37 -9.96 8.44
C LEU A 391 1.53 -10.09 9.42
N LYS A 392 1.24 -10.44 10.69
CA LYS A 392 2.27 -10.71 11.69
C LYS A 392 3.14 -11.91 11.35
N GLU A 393 2.55 -13.02 10.91
CA GLU A 393 3.28 -14.22 10.49
C GLU A 393 4.22 -13.93 9.33
N LEU A 394 3.73 -13.25 8.30
CA LEU A 394 4.53 -12.83 7.15
C LEU A 394 5.67 -11.89 7.55
N THR A 395 5.39 -10.91 8.43
CA THR A 395 6.41 -9.98 8.92
C THR A 395 7.54 -10.73 9.64
N LYS A 396 7.20 -11.75 10.44
CA LYS A 396 8.18 -12.60 11.11
C LYS A 396 8.96 -13.47 10.13
N GLU A 397 8.26 -14.15 9.22
CA GLU A 397 8.85 -15.03 8.22
C GLU A 397 9.81 -14.29 7.29
N LEU A 398 9.38 -13.13 6.78
CA LEU A 398 10.14 -12.30 5.84
C LEU A 398 11.18 -11.40 6.52
N ARG A 399 11.25 -11.43 7.87
CA ARG A 399 12.13 -10.55 8.66
C ARG A 399 11.98 -9.08 8.24
N MET A 400 10.74 -8.58 8.25
CA MET A 400 10.39 -7.21 7.95
C MET A 400 9.95 -6.48 9.23
N SER A 401 9.71 -5.18 9.13
CA SER A 401 9.03 -4.36 10.13
C SER A 401 7.83 -3.71 9.50
N GLY A 402 6.67 -3.79 10.16
CA GLY A 402 5.41 -3.29 9.63
C GLY A 402 4.74 -2.24 10.50
N TYR A 403 4.02 -1.35 9.83
CA TYR A 403 3.10 -0.40 10.44
C TYR A 403 1.75 -0.52 9.73
N ALA A 404 0.72 -0.95 10.44
CA ALA A 404 -0.60 -1.17 9.86
C ALA A 404 -1.64 -0.31 10.57
N VAL A 405 -2.47 0.38 9.81
CA VAL A 405 -3.54 1.22 10.36
C VAL A 405 -4.91 0.58 10.15
N PHE A 406 -5.85 0.90 11.02
CA PHE A 406 -7.23 0.43 10.95
C PHE A 406 -8.20 1.47 11.46
N GLN A 407 -9.50 1.25 11.21
CA GLN A 407 -10.55 2.18 11.61
C GLN A 407 -11.15 1.76 12.96
N LEU A 408 -11.39 2.75 13.82
CA LEU A 408 -12.14 2.61 15.06
C LEU A 408 -13.63 2.73 14.79
N SER A 409 -14.45 2.25 15.72
CA SER A 409 -15.90 2.47 15.69
C SER A 409 -16.24 3.95 15.99
N ASP A 410 -17.29 4.46 15.35
CA ASP A 410 -17.66 5.88 15.42
C ASP A 410 -18.06 6.31 16.83
N ASP A 411 -18.59 5.42 17.67
CA ASP A 411 -18.90 5.67 19.08
C ASP A 411 -17.67 5.97 19.95
N THR A 412 -16.47 5.68 19.44
CA THR A 412 -15.19 6.05 20.08
C THR A 412 -15.04 7.56 20.25
N VAL A 413 -15.71 8.38 19.43
CA VAL A 413 -15.75 9.84 19.58
C VAL A 413 -16.16 10.25 20.98
N PHE A 414 -17.09 9.55 21.61
CA PHE A 414 -17.63 9.85 22.94
C PHE A 414 -16.82 9.21 24.09
N THR A 415 -15.84 8.37 23.78
CA THR A 415 -15.04 7.70 24.80
C THR A 415 -13.95 8.63 25.35
N ASP A 416 -13.85 8.76 26.68
CA ASP A 416 -12.73 9.47 27.34
C ASP A 416 -11.40 8.83 26.91
N ILE A 417 -10.38 9.66 26.62
CA ILE A 417 -9.08 9.21 26.12
C ILE A 417 -8.40 8.19 27.05
N PHE A 418 -8.61 8.29 28.37
CA PHE A 418 -8.07 7.35 29.35
C PHE A 418 -8.83 6.02 29.36
N CYS A 419 -10.05 5.98 28.83
CA CYS A 419 -10.88 4.78 28.72
C CYS A 419 -10.72 4.07 27.37
N LEU A 420 -10.01 4.65 26.41
CA LEU A 420 -9.76 4.02 25.13
C LEU A 420 -9.09 2.66 25.29
N SER A 421 -9.54 1.69 24.54
CA SER A 421 -9.04 0.32 24.57
C SER A 421 -9.37 -0.42 23.27
N SER A 422 -8.92 -1.65 23.13
CA SER A 422 -9.30 -2.54 22.02
C SER A 422 -10.81 -2.75 21.88
N ASN A 423 -11.63 -2.40 22.89
CA ASN A 423 -13.09 -2.42 22.80
C ASN A 423 -13.64 -1.37 21.82
N ASN A 424 -12.86 -0.35 21.49
CA ASN A 424 -13.22 0.70 20.55
C ASN A 424 -12.87 0.35 19.09
N ILE A 425 -12.30 -0.83 18.84
CA ILE A 425 -12.00 -1.29 17.47
C ILE A 425 -13.29 -1.78 16.83
N ALA A 426 -13.67 -1.18 15.70
CA ALA A 426 -14.83 -1.61 14.93
C ALA A 426 -14.70 -3.11 14.60
N ASN A 427 -15.65 -3.90 15.08
CA ASN A 427 -15.80 -5.33 14.80
C ASN A 427 -14.57 -6.24 15.07
N ALA A 428 -13.52 -5.79 15.79
CA ALA A 428 -12.29 -6.56 15.94
C ALA A 428 -11.61 -6.49 17.32
N LYS A 429 -12.38 -6.49 18.41
CA LYS A 429 -11.84 -6.46 19.80
C LYS A 429 -10.74 -7.49 20.08
N GLN A 430 -10.76 -8.60 19.37
CA GLN A 430 -9.80 -9.71 19.56
C GLN A 430 -8.44 -9.50 18.86
N ILE A 431 -8.27 -8.46 18.06
CA ILE A 431 -6.99 -8.15 17.40
C ILE A 431 -5.85 -8.02 18.42
N LYS A 432 -6.15 -7.51 19.62
CA LYS A 432 -5.23 -7.40 20.75
C LYS A 432 -4.54 -8.72 21.10
N HIS A 433 -5.21 -9.85 20.92
CA HIS A 433 -4.62 -11.16 21.30
C HIS A 433 -3.51 -11.59 20.34
N VAL A 434 -3.59 -11.20 19.07
CA VAL A 434 -2.66 -11.65 18.03
C VAL A 434 -1.50 -10.69 17.76
N VAL A 435 -1.68 -9.38 17.96
CA VAL A 435 -0.64 -8.37 17.68
C VAL A 435 0.35 -8.17 18.81
N ASP A 436 1.53 -7.61 18.52
CA ASP A 436 2.57 -7.33 19.52
C ASP A 436 2.46 -5.91 20.09
N ILE A 437 2.13 -4.95 19.25
CA ILE A 437 1.93 -3.54 19.60
C ILE A 437 0.59 -3.09 19.03
N LEU A 438 -0.24 -2.49 19.88
CA LEU A 438 -1.55 -1.95 19.51
C LEU A 438 -1.74 -0.57 20.15
N ASN A 439 -1.92 0.40 19.31
CA ASN A 439 -2.24 1.78 19.71
C ASN A 439 -3.67 2.13 19.32
N ILE A 440 -4.31 2.95 20.13
CA ILE A 440 -5.62 3.55 19.84
C ILE A 440 -5.45 5.06 19.86
N GLY A 441 -5.72 5.70 18.73
CA GLY A 441 -5.56 7.13 18.53
C GLY A 441 -6.90 7.85 18.47
N LYS A 442 -6.96 9.07 19.00
CA LYS A 442 -8.13 9.95 18.96
C LYS A 442 -7.71 11.41 18.98
N LYS A 443 -8.32 12.19 18.10
CA LYS A 443 -8.23 13.65 18.16
C LYS A 443 -8.97 14.18 19.38
N LEU A 444 -8.35 15.08 20.15
CA LEU A 444 -9.02 15.70 21.28
C LEU A 444 -10.02 16.76 20.81
N ASN A 445 -11.21 16.71 21.40
CA ASN A 445 -12.17 17.80 21.27
C ASN A 445 -11.71 19.00 22.09
N LYS A 446 -11.73 20.20 21.54
CA LYS A 446 -11.34 21.45 22.23
C LYS A 446 -12.11 21.69 23.52
N GLU A 447 -13.37 21.26 23.58
CA GLU A 447 -14.20 21.32 24.77
C GLU A 447 -13.65 20.49 25.95
N GLU A 448 -12.78 19.51 25.65
CA GLU A 448 -12.19 18.64 26.67
C GLU A 448 -10.81 19.13 27.15
N TYR A 449 -10.19 20.14 26.50
CA TYR A 449 -8.83 20.59 26.84
C TYR A 449 -8.71 21.02 28.33
N HIS A 450 -9.74 21.64 28.89
CA HIS A 450 -9.77 22.04 30.30
C HIS A 450 -9.61 20.86 31.27
N LYS A 451 -9.88 19.62 30.85
CA LYS A 451 -9.77 18.40 31.68
C LYS A 451 -8.35 17.88 31.80
N TYR A 452 -7.45 18.35 30.94
CA TYR A 452 -6.16 17.72 30.74
C TYR A 452 -5.01 18.72 30.77
N GLN A 453 -3.82 18.20 31.07
CA GLN A 453 -2.53 18.90 30.93
C GLN A 453 -1.54 18.04 30.13
N VAL A 454 -0.63 18.68 29.45
CA VAL A 454 0.52 18.00 28.84
C VAL A 454 1.69 17.99 29.81
N VAL A 455 2.36 16.86 29.92
CA VAL A 455 3.66 16.74 30.59
C VAL A 455 4.72 16.76 29.50
N LEU A 456 5.54 17.82 29.47
CA LEU A 456 6.59 18.02 28.50
C LEU A 456 7.86 17.26 28.91
N GLU A 457 8.29 17.45 30.15
CA GLU A 457 9.48 16.85 30.73
C GLU A 457 9.33 16.78 32.26
N CYS A 458 10.30 16.17 32.94
CA CYS A 458 10.39 16.24 34.38
C CYS A 458 11.42 17.32 34.78
N ASP A 459 11.19 17.99 35.87
CA ASP A 459 12.16 18.91 36.43
C ASP A 459 13.39 18.20 37.04
N SER A 460 14.31 18.95 37.62
CA SER A 460 15.55 18.40 38.23
C SER A 460 15.27 17.51 39.47
N TRP A 461 14.06 17.52 39.99
CA TRP A 461 13.61 16.70 41.11
C TRP A 461 12.80 15.48 40.69
N GLY A 462 12.58 15.33 39.36
CA GLY A 462 11.76 14.24 38.80
C GLY A 462 10.26 14.52 38.79
N GLU A 463 9.84 15.73 39.17
CA GLU A 463 8.43 16.12 39.14
C GLU A 463 8.04 16.55 37.70
N PRO A 464 6.84 16.19 37.23
CA PRO A 464 6.42 16.50 35.86
C PRO A 464 6.18 18.02 35.68
N VAL A 465 6.84 18.60 34.68
CA VAL A 465 6.55 19.96 34.22
C VAL A 465 5.32 19.93 33.33
N THR A 466 4.23 20.54 33.80
CA THR A 466 2.93 20.48 33.12
C THR A 466 2.50 21.84 32.58
N GLU A 467 1.88 21.80 31.41
CA GLU A 467 1.26 22.96 30.78
C GLU A 467 -0.19 22.67 30.37
N ASP A 468 -0.99 23.73 30.33
CA ASP A 468 -2.36 23.65 29.85
C ASP A 468 -2.37 23.56 28.32
N LEU A 469 -3.37 22.87 27.76
CA LEU A 469 -3.54 22.75 26.32
C LEU A 469 -3.99 24.09 25.71
N ASP A 470 -3.30 24.51 24.64
CA ASP A 470 -3.58 25.75 23.92
C ASP A 470 -4.81 25.58 23.01
N LEU A 471 -5.84 26.42 23.20
CA LEU A 471 -7.07 26.40 22.40
C LEU A 471 -6.87 26.77 20.92
N SER A 472 -5.76 27.45 20.58
CA SER A 472 -5.43 27.77 19.19
C SER A 472 -4.92 26.57 18.39
N LYS A 473 -4.43 25.54 19.08
CA LYS A 473 -3.82 24.35 18.52
C LYS A 473 -4.78 23.18 18.45
N GLN A 474 -4.39 22.18 17.67
CA GLN A 474 -5.11 20.92 17.57
C GLN A 474 -4.24 19.78 18.12
N TYR A 475 -4.85 18.91 18.93
CA TYR A 475 -4.14 17.83 19.57
C TYR A 475 -4.72 16.47 19.22
N PHE A 476 -3.82 15.48 19.15
CA PHE A 476 -4.15 14.08 18.94
C PHE A 476 -3.48 13.22 20.02
N CYS A 477 -4.24 12.34 20.63
CA CYS A 477 -3.75 11.43 21.64
C CYS A 477 -3.59 10.02 21.09
N ILE A 478 -2.50 9.36 21.46
CA ILE A 478 -2.25 7.97 21.14
C ILE A 478 -1.99 7.19 22.41
N LYS A 479 -2.89 6.25 22.70
CA LYS A 479 -2.83 5.37 23.86
C LYS A 479 -2.32 3.99 23.46
N PRO A 480 -1.17 3.53 23.96
CA PRO A 480 -0.78 2.14 23.85
C PRO A 480 -1.74 1.24 24.62
N ASP A 481 -2.51 0.39 23.93
CA ASP A 481 -3.39 -0.59 24.56
C ASP A 481 -2.67 -1.92 24.79
N LYS A 482 -1.69 -2.26 23.93
CA LYS A 482 -0.78 -3.38 24.10
C LYS A 482 0.62 -3.00 23.64
N ASN A 483 1.61 -3.25 24.47
CA ASN A 483 3.01 -3.08 24.12
C ASN A 483 3.86 -4.21 24.75
N ARG A 484 4.32 -5.14 23.90
CA ARG A 484 5.25 -6.19 24.33
C ARG A 484 6.71 -5.72 24.39
N ALA A 485 6.99 -4.50 23.96
CA ALA A 485 8.33 -3.93 23.94
C ALA A 485 8.68 -3.17 25.23
N GLY A 486 7.67 -2.67 25.95
CA GLY A 486 7.89 -1.81 27.12
C GLY A 486 6.58 -1.37 27.78
N SER A 487 6.60 -0.19 28.40
CA SER A 487 5.47 0.38 29.11
C SER A 487 4.30 0.77 28.16
N LYS A 488 3.11 0.90 28.75
CA LYS A 488 1.90 1.40 28.09
C LYS A 488 1.18 2.46 28.94
N ASP A 489 1.84 2.97 29.98
CA ASP A 489 1.19 3.73 31.05
C ASP A 489 0.99 5.21 30.72
N LYS A 490 1.64 5.70 29.67
CA LYS A 490 1.51 7.09 29.23
C LYS A 490 0.72 7.16 27.92
N ILE A 491 -0.15 8.17 27.82
CA ILE A 491 -0.87 8.50 26.59
C ILE A 491 -0.10 9.61 25.88
N MET A 492 0.48 9.29 24.75
CA MET A 492 1.29 10.21 23.95
C MET A 492 0.43 11.33 23.38
N LEU A 493 0.92 12.57 23.44
CA LEU A 493 0.26 13.75 22.90
C LEU A 493 1.01 14.31 21.71
N PHE A 494 0.27 14.56 20.65
CA PHE A 494 0.74 15.19 19.42
C PHE A 494 0.02 16.51 19.21
N GLU A 495 0.78 17.54 18.88
CA GLU A 495 0.27 18.72 18.20
C GLU A 495 0.20 18.41 16.72
N ILE A 496 -0.97 18.58 16.08
CA ILE A 496 -1.20 18.21 14.70
C ILE A 496 -1.70 19.37 13.85
N ASP A 497 -1.28 19.38 12.58
CA ASP A 497 -1.93 20.14 11.51
C ASP A 497 -2.08 19.22 10.29
N LEU A 498 -3.31 18.76 10.05
CA LEU A 498 -3.55 17.82 8.95
C LEU A 498 -3.47 18.47 7.58
N ASN A 499 -3.68 19.81 7.46
CA ASN A 499 -3.54 20.51 6.18
C ASN A 499 -2.08 20.57 5.73
N LEU A 500 -1.16 20.57 6.69
CA LEU A 500 0.29 20.61 6.48
C LEU A 500 0.93 19.23 6.66
N ASN A 501 0.17 18.24 7.04
CA ASN A 501 0.63 16.92 7.48
C ASN A 501 1.74 16.97 8.54
N ILE A 502 1.53 17.79 9.56
CA ILE A 502 2.44 17.92 10.71
C ILE A 502 1.91 17.06 11.87
N TRP A 503 2.81 16.26 12.46
CA TRP A 503 2.59 15.41 13.62
C TRP A 503 3.75 15.58 14.59
N LYS A 504 3.66 16.58 15.47
CA LYS A 504 4.73 16.89 16.43
C LYS A 504 4.41 16.24 17.78
N ASN A 505 5.21 15.27 18.17
CA ASN A 505 5.11 14.66 19.50
C ASN A 505 5.63 15.67 20.55
N ILE A 506 4.77 16.07 21.50
CA ILE A 506 5.08 17.12 22.49
C ILE A 506 5.16 16.61 23.92
N GLY A 507 4.82 15.38 24.19
CA GLY A 507 4.84 14.80 25.51
C GLY A 507 3.73 13.79 25.74
N TYR A 508 3.27 13.66 26.95
CA TYR A 508 2.13 12.81 27.29
C TYR A 508 1.06 13.57 28.08
N ILE A 509 -0.17 13.08 28.06
CA ILE A 509 -1.32 13.75 28.66
C ILE A 509 -1.64 13.15 30.05
N ILE A 510 -2.02 14.00 30.98
CA ILE A 510 -2.55 13.64 32.30
C ILE A 510 -3.89 14.32 32.54
N LYS A 511 -4.70 13.77 33.43
CA LYS A 511 -5.91 14.46 33.93
C LYS A 511 -5.53 15.57 34.90
N LYS A 512 -6.14 16.74 34.78
CA LYS A 512 -6.01 17.78 35.80
C LYS A 512 -6.50 17.26 37.13
N PRO A 513 -5.84 17.61 38.24
CA PRO A 513 -6.37 17.35 39.56
C PRO A 513 -7.78 17.95 39.65
N LYS A 514 -8.73 17.18 40.15
CA LYS A 514 -10.02 17.79 40.55
C LYS A 514 -9.69 18.79 41.63
N ASN A 515 -9.95 20.08 41.40
CA ASN A 515 -9.95 21.03 42.49
C ASN A 515 -10.88 20.47 43.56
N SER A 516 -10.35 20.17 44.75
CA SER A 516 -11.15 19.92 45.92
C SER A 516 -11.81 21.27 46.28
N ASP A 517 -13.06 21.46 45.82
CA ASP A 517 -13.91 22.51 46.32
C ASP A 517 -14.14 22.31 47.83
#